data_b8116e29dd38047b2ce25538dc52c76c
#
_entry.id   b8116e29dd38047b2ce25538dc52c76c
#
_cell.length_a   1.000
_cell.length_b   1.000
_cell.length_c   1.000
_cell.angle_alpha   90.00
_cell.angle_beta   90.00
_cell.angle_gamma   90.00
#
_symmetry.space_group_name_H-M   'P 1'
#
loop_
_entity.id
_entity.type
_entity.pdbx_description
1 polymer ?
#
loop_
_entity_poly.entity_id
_entity_poly.type
_entity_poly.pdbx_seq_one_letter_code
_entity_poly.pdbx_strand_id
1 'polypeptide(L)'
;GAPAGIDHTGAVYAKQVHSADVRIAHAADAQPPEHEPRFTCDGFVTNEPDVPLAVFMADCLPALLHDPAAGVIGAVHCGWRGSVADILGAAVAQMCALGAHPADIRAAIGPGIGACCFEVGPEVVAAAEALLHEPLGTLVRPTAGDRALLDLKRVNALRLTQLGVPAEQIA
;
A
#
# COMPACT_ATOMS: atom_id res chain seq x y z
N GLY A 1 1.80 25.06 -2.47
CA GLY A 1 1.13 24.99 -3.76
C GLY A 1 1.02 23.56 -4.22
N ALA A 2 -0.13 23.15 -4.74
CA ALA A 2 -0.28 21.86 -5.35
C ALA A 2 0.77 21.67 -6.45
N PRO A 3 1.35 20.49 -6.62
CA PRO A 3 2.18 20.21 -7.77
C PRO A 3 1.35 20.47 -9.03
N ALA A 4 1.95 21.21 -9.97
CA ALA A 4 1.26 21.59 -11.21
C ALA A 4 0.76 20.34 -11.93
N GLY A 5 -0.56 20.25 -12.16
CA GLY A 5 -1.17 19.27 -13.04
C GLY A 5 -2.06 18.20 -12.40
N ILE A 6 -2.18 18.11 -11.06
CA ILE A 6 -3.15 17.18 -10.45
C ILE A 6 -4.35 17.98 -9.95
N ASP A 7 -5.51 17.78 -10.57
CA ASP A 7 -6.77 18.28 -10.04
C ASP A 7 -7.24 17.34 -8.92
N HIS A 8 -7.19 17.82 -7.70
CA HIS A 8 -7.60 17.08 -6.50
C HIS A 8 -8.98 17.50 -5.97
N THR A 9 -9.71 18.32 -6.71
CA THR A 9 -11.06 18.77 -6.33
C THR A 9 -12.08 17.64 -6.37
N GLY A 10 -11.78 16.55 -7.07
CA GLY A 10 -12.58 15.33 -7.09
C GLY A 10 -11.68 14.10 -7.04
N ALA A 11 -11.40 13.57 -5.84
CA ALA A 11 -10.63 12.36 -5.67
C ALA A 11 -11.50 11.20 -5.16
N VAL A 12 -11.07 9.96 -5.40
CA VAL A 12 -11.66 8.79 -4.76
C VAL A 12 -10.86 8.49 -3.49
N TYR A 13 -11.54 8.48 -2.36
CA TYR A 13 -10.97 8.18 -1.05
C TYR A 13 -11.96 7.43 -0.16
N ALA A 14 -11.47 6.88 0.94
CA ALA A 14 -12.25 6.06 1.85
C ALA A 14 -11.99 6.40 3.32
N LYS A 15 -12.90 5.94 4.18
CA LYS A 15 -12.61 5.75 5.60
C LYS A 15 -11.69 4.56 5.74
N GLN A 16 -10.42 4.81 6.02
CA GLN A 16 -9.40 3.79 6.26
C GLN A 16 -9.58 3.17 7.64
N VAL A 17 -9.51 1.85 7.71
CA VAL A 17 -9.76 1.07 8.94
C VAL A 17 -8.64 0.06 9.22
N HIS A 18 -7.51 0.17 8.53
CA HIS A 18 -6.35 -0.73 8.60
C HIS A 18 -6.69 -2.16 8.17
N SER A 19 -7.59 -2.30 7.20
CA SER A 19 -7.98 -3.57 6.57
C SER A 19 -7.04 -3.95 5.42
N ALA A 20 -7.33 -5.08 4.76
CA ALA A 20 -6.72 -5.46 3.49
C ALA A 20 -7.68 -5.25 2.31
N ASP A 21 -8.75 -4.47 2.49
CA ASP A 21 -9.73 -4.24 1.44
C ASP A 21 -9.23 -3.21 0.43
N VAL A 22 -9.19 -3.61 -0.84
CA VAL A 22 -8.85 -2.78 -1.98
C VAL A 22 -10.01 -2.82 -2.99
N ARG A 23 -10.43 -1.65 -3.47
CA ARG A 23 -11.56 -1.50 -4.38
C ARG A 23 -11.11 -0.99 -5.75
N ILE A 24 -11.82 -1.38 -6.79
CA ILE A 24 -11.73 -0.71 -8.09
C ILE A 24 -12.51 0.61 -7.97
N ALA A 25 -11.85 1.70 -8.35
CA ALA A 25 -12.40 3.04 -8.36
C ALA A 25 -12.82 3.45 -9.77
N HIS A 26 -13.94 4.15 -9.87
CA HIS A 26 -14.47 4.71 -11.09
C HIS A 26 -14.62 6.23 -11.01
N ALA A 27 -14.70 6.92 -12.13
CA ALA A 27 -14.87 8.38 -12.16
C ALA A 27 -16.12 8.83 -11.38
N ALA A 28 -17.19 8.02 -11.39
CA ALA A 28 -18.42 8.28 -10.63
C ALA A 28 -18.24 8.21 -9.10
N ASP A 29 -17.13 7.66 -8.63
CA ASP A 29 -16.79 7.53 -7.19
C ASP A 29 -16.09 8.79 -6.66
N ALA A 30 -15.61 9.66 -7.56
CA ALA A 30 -14.93 10.88 -7.18
C ALA A 30 -15.85 11.81 -6.38
N GLN A 31 -15.30 12.43 -5.35
CA GLN A 31 -16.05 13.32 -4.48
C GLN A 31 -15.15 14.45 -3.97
N PRO A 32 -15.74 15.62 -3.66
CA PRO A 32 -15.01 16.70 -3.01
C PRO A 32 -14.45 16.27 -1.66
N PRO A 33 -13.24 16.76 -1.26
CA PRO A 33 -12.54 16.31 -0.06
C PRO A 33 -13.26 16.66 1.27
N GLU A 34 -14.21 17.57 1.26
CA GLU A 34 -15.04 17.94 2.40
C GLU A 34 -16.21 16.99 2.67
N HIS A 35 -16.46 16.04 1.78
CA HIS A 35 -17.57 15.07 1.95
C HIS A 35 -17.12 13.89 2.82
N GLU A 36 -18.07 13.28 3.53
CA GLU A 36 -17.83 12.02 4.21
C GLU A 36 -17.49 10.91 3.21
N PRO A 37 -16.48 10.07 3.50
CA PRO A 37 -16.10 8.98 2.62
C PRO A 37 -17.26 8.02 2.34
N ARG A 38 -17.50 7.73 1.06
CA ARG A 38 -18.55 6.78 0.62
C ARG A 38 -18.19 5.32 0.89
N PHE A 39 -16.90 5.02 1.02
CA PHE A 39 -16.37 3.67 1.13
C PHE A 39 -15.63 3.49 2.46
N THR A 40 -15.55 2.23 2.88
CA THR A 40 -14.67 1.78 3.96
C THR A 40 -13.72 0.76 3.35
N CYS A 41 -12.45 1.14 3.16
CA CYS A 41 -11.38 0.29 2.63
C CYS A 41 -10.04 1.00 2.85
N ASP A 42 -8.93 0.34 2.50
CA ASP A 42 -7.60 0.88 2.71
C ASP A 42 -6.79 1.02 1.40
N GLY A 43 -7.43 0.81 0.25
CA GLY A 43 -6.79 1.02 -1.04
C GLY A 43 -7.78 1.08 -2.20
N PHE A 44 -7.29 1.69 -3.28
CA PHE A 44 -8.00 1.76 -4.55
C PHE A 44 -7.07 1.45 -5.71
N VAL A 45 -7.65 0.89 -6.77
CA VAL A 45 -7.01 0.75 -8.08
C VAL A 45 -7.97 1.23 -9.15
N THR A 46 -7.45 1.73 -10.27
CA THR A 46 -8.27 2.13 -11.42
C THR A 46 -7.49 2.03 -12.73
N ASN A 47 -8.18 1.82 -13.83
CA ASN A 47 -7.68 1.98 -15.19
C ASN A 47 -8.40 3.12 -15.93
N GLU A 48 -9.26 3.87 -15.25
CA GLU A 48 -9.91 5.02 -15.83
C GLU A 48 -8.97 6.24 -15.79
N PRO A 49 -8.80 6.97 -16.89
CA PRO A 49 -8.00 8.18 -16.90
C PRO A 49 -8.65 9.29 -16.05
N ASP A 50 -7.81 10.20 -15.55
CA ASP A 50 -8.25 11.38 -14.80
C ASP A 50 -9.04 11.08 -13.51
N VAL A 51 -8.86 9.89 -12.93
CA VAL A 51 -9.44 9.51 -11.63
C VAL A 51 -8.35 9.58 -10.56
N PRO A 52 -8.25 10.67 -9.79
CA PRO A 52 -7.28 10.77 -8.69
C PRO A 52 -7.66 9.81 -7.55
N LEU A 53 -6.70 9.02 -7.09
CA LEU A 53 -6.82 8.17 -5.91
C LEU A 53 -6.12 8.84 -4.73
N ALA A 54 -6.75 8.83 -3.55
CA ALA A 54 -6.14 9.40 -2.34
C ALA A 54 -6.18 8.40 -1.18
N VAL A 55 -5.03 8.28 -0.52
CA VAL A 55 -4.88 7.60 0.78
C VAL A 55 -4.25 8.56 1.77
N PHE A 56 -4.65 8.48 3.03
CA PHE A 56 -4.20 9.33 4.11
C PHE A 56 -3.29 8.55 5.04
N MET A 57 -2.18 9.16 5.42
CA MET A 57 -1.22 8.54 6.33
C MET A 57 -0.65 9.57 7.31
N ALA A 58 -0.20 9.06 8.45
CA ALA A 58 0.72 9.74 9.36
C ALA A 58 2.01 8.88 9.42
N ASP A 59 2.01 7.86 10.27
CA ASP A 59 3.14 6.94 10.41
C ASP A 59 3.04 5.70 9.49
N CYS A 60 1.82 5.35 9.06
CA CYS A 60 1.61 4.24 8.12
C CYS A 60 2.21 4.54 6.75
N LEU A 61 2.61 3.50 6.03
CA LEU A 61 3.26 3.62 4.73
C LEU A 61 2.21 3.70 3.60
N PRO A 62 2.28 4.69 2.69
CA PRO A 62 1.55 4.62 1.43
C PRO A 62 2.32 3.73 0.43
N ALA A 63 1.61 2.95 -0.36
CA ALA A 63 2.16 2.32 -1.54
C ALA A 63 1.42 2.84 -2.79
N LEU A 64 2.17 3.39 -3.73
CA LEU A 64 1.68 3.82 -5.03
C LEU A 64 2.14 2.79 -6.05
N LEU A 65 1.21 2.32 -6.87
CA LEU A 65 1.42 1.28 -7.87
C LEU A 65 1.02 1.81 -9.25
N HIS A 66 1.79 1.45 -10.28
CA HIS A 66 1.49 1.87 -11.65
C HIS A 66 1.99 0.83 -12.64
N ASP A 67 1.08 0.33 -13.47
CA ASP A 67 1.43 -0.40 -14.69
C ASP A 67 1.25 0.56 -15.89
N PRO A 68 2.35 1.06 -16.49
CA PRO A 68 2.26 2.01 -17.59
C PRO A 68 1.77 1.37 -18.90
N ALA A 69 1.90 0.07 -19.08
CA ALA A 69 1.47 -0.63 -20.28
C ALA A 69 -0.05 -0.82 -20.28
N ALA A 70 -0.63 -1.19 -19.14
CA ALA A 70 -2.06 -1.36 -18.98
C ALA A 70 -2.79 -0.05 -18.62
N GLY A 71 -2.07 1.01 -18.23
CA GLY A 71 -2.66 2.26 -17.76
C GLY A 71 -3.38 2.11 -16.43
N VAL A 72 -2.95 1.16 -15.58
CA VAL A 72 -3.57 0.89 -14.27
C VAL A 72 -2.75 1.54 -13.18
N ILE A 73 -3.41 2.25 -12.26
CA ILE A 73 -2.79 2.83 -11.07
C ILE A 73 -3.42 2.28 -9.80
N GLY A 74 -2.68 2.35 -8.69
CA GLY A 74 -3.17 2.02 -7.35
C GLY A 74 -2.59 2.92 -6.28
N ALA A 75 -3.39 3.19 -5.25
CA ALA A 75 -2.97 3.87 -4.03
C ALA A 75 -3.46 3.07 -2.82
N VAL A 76 -2.54 2.67 -1.95
CA VAL A 76 -2.78 1.70 -0.89
C VAL A 76 -2.22 2.20 0.44
N HIS A 77 -3.01 2.11 1.51
CA HIS A 77 -2.60 2.43 2.87
C HIS A 77 -2.05 1.17 3.55
N CYS A 78 -0.73 1.06 3.64
CA CYS A 78 -0.03 -0.07 4.21
C CYS A 78 0.32 0.17 5.69
N GLY A 79 -0.68 0.29 6.56
CA GLY A 79 -0.49 0.13 7.99
C GLY A 79 -0.12 -1.33 8.30
N TRP A 80 0.52 -1.61 9.46
CA TRP A 80 1.02 -2.96 9.74
C TRP A 80 -0.07 -4.05 9.67
N ARG A 81 -1.28 -3.76 10.14
CA ARG A 81 -2.41 -4.70 10.07
C ARG A 81 -2.80 -5.03 8.64
N GLY A 82 -2.93 -4.00 7.80
CA GLY A 82 -3.21 -4.18 6.37
C GLY A 82 -2.06 -4.90 5.66
N SER A 83 -0.81 -4.56 5.97
CA SER A 83 0.37 -5.21 5.39
C SER A 83 0.38 -6.71 5.69
N VAL A 84 0.25 -7.12 6.96
CA VAL A 84 0.28 -8.56 7.32
C VAL A 84 -0.99 -9.31 6.90
N ALA A 85 -2.09 -8.62 6.66
CA ALA A 85 -3.30 -9.16 6.05
C ALA A 85 -3.25 -9.20 4.51
N ASP A 86 -2.09 -8.89 3.93
CA ASP A 86 -1.79 -8.96 2.49
C ASP A 86 -2.54 -7.95 1.62
N ILE A 87 -2.65 -6.70 2.08
CA ILE A 87 -3.29 -5.64 1.29
C ILE A 87 -2.60 -5.40 -0.07
N LEU A 88 -1.27 -5.59 -0.15
CA LEU A 88 -0.55 -5.48 -1.42
C LEU A 88 -0.88 -6.62 -2.38
N GLY A 89 -1.08 -7.83 -1.87
CA GLY A 89 -1.59 -8.95 -2.66
C GLY A 89 -2.99 -8.66 -3.22
N ALA A 90 -3.87 -8.11 -2.38
CA ALA A 90 -5.20 -7.68 -2.83
C ALA A 90 -5.11 -6.57 -3.91
N ALA A 91 -4.22 -5.59 -3.73
CA ALA A 91 -4.03 -4.51 -4.70
C ALA A 91 -3.51 -5.03 -6.05
N VAL A 92 -2.46 -5.86 -6.04
CA VAL A 92 -1.90 -6.46 -7.26
C VAL A 92 -2.94 -7.33 -7.97
N ALA A 93 -3.71 -8.12 -7.22
CA ALA A 93 -4.79 -8.95 -7.80
C ALA A 93 -5.87 -8.09 -8.49
N GLN A 94 -6.29 -6.99 -7.87
CA GLN A 94 -7.25 -6.06 -8.47
C GLN A 94 -6.66 -5.34 -9.70
N MET A 95 -5.38 -4.96 -9.67
CA MET A 95 -4.69 -4.39 -10.84
C MET A 95 -4.65 -5.40 -11.99
N CYS A 96 -4.34 -6.67 -11.70
CA CYS A 96 -4.35 -7.73 -12.72
C CYS A 96 -5.76 -7.96 -13.30
N ALA A 97 -6.80 -7.85 -12.49
CA ALA A 97 -8.18 -7.93 -12.97
C ALA A 97 -8.54 -6.78 -13.95
N LEU A 98 -7.83 -5.63 -13.86
CA LEU A 98 -7.91 -4.49 -14.78
C LEU A 98 -6.93 -4.59 -15.97
N GLY A 99 -6.20 -5.69 -16.10
CA GLY A 99 -5.29 -5.94 -17.21
C GLY A 99 -3.82 -5.65 -16.93
N ALA A 100 -3.44 -5.27 -15.72
CA ALA A 100 -2.05 -5.10 -15.34
C ALA A 100 -1.31 -6.44 -15.27
N HIS A 101 0.01 -6.39 -15.49
CA HIS A 101 0.87 -7.55 -15.33
C HIS A 101 1.91 -7.26 -14.22
N PRO A 102 2.09 -8.14 -13.21
CA PRO A 102 2.98 -7.87 -12.08
C PRO A 102 4.41 -7.46 -12.50
N ALA A 103 4.94 -8.03 -13.56
CA ALA A 103 6.27 -7.72 -14.08
C ALA A 103 6.40 -6.29 -14.64
N ASP A 104 5.28 -5.63 -15.00
CA ASP A 104 5.24 -4.28 -15.54
C ASP A 104 4.89 -3.23 -14.48
N ILE A 105 4.49 -3.68 -13.26
CA ILE A 105 4.15 -2.78 -12.16
C ILE A 105 5.41 -2.09 -11.62
N ARG A 106 5.34 -0.78 -11.52
CA ARG A 106 6.26 0.07 -10.76
C ARG A 106 5.62 0.44 -9.45
N ALA A 107 6.38 0.37 -8.37
CA ALA A 107 5.88 0.65 -7.03
C ALA A 107 6.75 1.70 -6.33
N ALA A 108 6.11 2.58 -5.58
CA ALA A 108 6.79 3.48 -4.65
C ALA A 108 6.17 3.33 -3.26
N ILE A 109 6.98 2.93 -2.27
CA ILE A 109 6.57 2.88 -0.88
C ILE A 109 7.02 4.18 -0.23
N GLY A 110 6.05 5.04 0.05
CA GLY A 110 6.30 6.41 0.47
C GLY A 110 6.84 6.56 1.89
N PRO A 111 6.98 7.82 2.36
CA PRO A 111 7.44 8.09 3.70
C PRO A 111 6.45 7.60 4.75
N GLY A 112 6.97 7.21 5.90
CA GLY A 112 6.24 6.76 7.07
C GLY A 112 7.21 6.37 8.18
N ILE A 113 6.75 5.61 9.17
CA ILE A 113 7.60 5.21 10.27
C ILE A 113 8.76 4.32 9.78
N GLY A 114 9.97 4.69 10.16
CA GLY A 114 11.19 3.98 9.77
C GLY A 114 11.53 2.82 10.70
N ALA A 115 12.39 1.93 10.21
CA ALA A 115 12.94 0.79 10.96
C ALA A 115 13.70 1.19 12.23
N CYS A 116 14.07 2.47 12.39
CA CYS A 116 14.71 2.98 13.61
C CYS A 116 13.73 3.23 14.77
N CYS A 117 12.42 3.31 14.48
CA CYS A 117 11.42 3.84 15.40
C CYS A 117 10.17 2.95 15.52
N PHE A 118 9.96 2.02 14.58
CA PHE A 118 8.78 1.15 14.59
C PHE A 118 9.02 -0.06 15.51
N GLU A 119 8.81 0.15 16.79
CA GLU A 119 8.91 -0.89 17.80
C GLU A 119 7.60 -1.67 17.93
N VAL A 120 7.69 -3.00 17.82
CA VAL A 120 6.57 -3.92 17.76
C VAL A 120 6.70 -5.06 18.77
N GLY A 121 5.58 -5.72 19.07
CA GLY A 121 5.55 -6.95 19.84
C GLY A 121 5.79 -8.19 18.95
N PRO A 122 5.98 -9.36 19.61
CA PRO A 122 6.24 -10.62 18.91
C PRO A 122 5.09 -11.04 17.97
N GLU A 123 3.86 -10.65 18.25
CA GLU A 123 2.70 -10.94 17.42
C GLU A 123 2.79 -10.29 16.03
N VAL A 124 3.38 -9.10 15.94
CA VAL A 124 3.56 -8.39 14.65
C VAL A 124 4.70 -9.05 13.85
N VAL A 125 5.77 -9.43 14.54
CA VAL A 125 6.90 -10.15 13.92
C VAL A 125 6.40 -11.47 13.34
N ALA A 126 5.69 -12.27 14.12
CA ALA A 126 5.15 -13.56 13.67
C ALA A 126 4.18 -13.41 12.50
N ALA A 127 3.33 -12.37 12.51
CA ALA A 127 2.40 -12.10 11.41
C ALA A 127 3.14 -11.70 10.12
N ALA A 128 4.22 -10.92 10.21
CA ALA A 128 5.03 -10.56 9.05
C ALA A 128 5.82 -11.76 8.48
N GLU A 129 6.33 -12.65 9.34
CA GLU A 129 6.95 -13.91 8.92
C GLU A 129 5.95 -14.83 8.22
N ALA A 130 4.73 -14.91 8.75
CA ALA A 130 3.66 -15.69 8.12
C ALA A 130 3.29 -15.15 6.74
N LEU A 131 3.24 -13.82 6.56
CA LEU A 131 2.98 -13.17 5.27
C LEU A 131 4.06 -13.52 4.24
N LEU A 132 5.33 -13.44 4.63
CA LEU A 132 6.46 -13.66 3.73
C LEU A 132 6.82 -15.14 3.55
N HIS A 133 6.27 -16.03 4.38
CA HIS A 133 6.59 -17.46 4.44
C HIS A 133 8.09 -17.74 4.71
N GLU A 134 8.76 -16.80 5.40
CA GLU A 134 10.18 -16.89 5.74
C GLU A 134 10.52 -16.06 6.98
N PRO A 135 11.60 -16.39 7.72
CA PRO A 135 12.09 -15.58 8.82
C PRO A 135 12.49 -14.19 8.36
N LEU A 136 12.18 -13.16 9.15
CA LEU A 136 12.47 -11.77 8.80
C LEU A 136 13.98 -11.42 8.81
N GLY A 137 14.81 -12.20 9.49
CA GLY A 137 16.26 -12.00 9.48
C GLY A 137 16.66 -10.57 9.86
N THR A 138 17.31 -9.87 8.95
CA THR A 138 17.80 -8.49 9.19
C THR A 138 16.71 -7.42 9.17
N LEU A 139 15.45 -7.76 8.86
CA LEU A 139 14.31 -6.82 8.89
C LEU A 139 13.81 -6.57 10.32
N VAL A 140 14.24 -7.39 11.26
CA VAL A 140 13.92 -7.30 12.68
C VAL A 140 15.18 -7.11 13.50
N ARG A 141 15.14 -6.18 14.43
CA ARG A 141 16.21 -5.95 15.39
C ARG A 141 15.65 -5.97 16.82
N PRO A 142 16.01 -6.95 17.65
CA PRO A 142 15.55 -7.02 19.04
C PRO A 142 15.86 -5.73 19.82
N THR A 143 14.97 -5.38 20.73
CA THR A 143 15.10 -4.28 21.70
C THR A 143 14.99 -4.81 23.13
N ALA A 144 14.41 -4.07 24.05
CA ALA A 144 14.25 -4.51 25.43
C ALA A 144 13.06 -5.47 25.57
N GLY A 145 13.23 -6.52 26.39
CA GLY A 145 12.20 -7.52 26.64
C GLY A 145 11.92 -8.39 25.43
N ASP A 146 10.67 -8.50 25.06
CA ASP A 146 10.16 -9.26 23.91
C ASP A 146 9.89 -8.39 22.67
N ARG A 147 10.31 -7.12 22.71
CA ARG A 147 10.08 -6.15 21.65
C ARG A 147 11.18 -6.18 20.59
N ALA A 148 10.82 -5.67 19.41
CA ALA A 148 11.77 -5.52 18.30
C ALA A 148 11.41 -4.31 17.41
N LEU A 149 12.42 -3.74 16.78
CA LEU A 149 12.24 -2.78 15.70
C LEU A 149 12.05 -3.54 14.39
N LEU A 150 10.99 -3.19 13.65
CA LEU A 150 10.62 -3.84 12.39
C LEU A 150 10.77 -2.88 11.20
N ASP A 151 11.41 -3.34 10.13
CA ASP A 151 11.44 -2.64 8.84
C ASP A 151 10.20 -3.01 8.00
N LEU A 152 9.07 -2.38 8.31
CA LEU A 152 7.82 -2.62 7.61
C LEU A 152 7.89 -2.22 6.13
N LYS A 153 8.71 -1.21 5.78
CA LYS A 153 8.92 -0.81 4.39
C LYS A 153 9.52 -1.95 3.57
N ARG A 154 10.59 -2.57 4.09
CA ARG A 154 11.22 -3.71 3.42
C ARG A 154 10.33 -4.95 3.42
N VAL A 155 9.52 -5.19 4.47
CA VAL A 155 8.50 -6.26 4.47
C VAL A 155 7.55 -6.07 3.28
N ASN A 156 7.00 -4.87 3.09
CA ASN A 156 6.12 -4.57 1.96
C ASN A 156 6.84 -4.68 0.60
N ALA A 157 8.09 -4.23 0.51
CA ALA A 157 8.88 -4.36 -0.73
C ALA A 157 9.14 -5.83 -1.09
N LEU A 158 9.50 -6.67 -0.12
CA LEU A 158 9.68 -8.12 -0.33
C LEU A 158 8.35 -8.77 -0.75
N ARG A 159 7.24 -8.38 -0.11
CA ARG A 159 5.93 -8.91 -0.51
C ARG A 159 5.61 -8.58 -1.96
N LEU A 160 5.84 -7.35 -2.42
CA LEU A 160 5.67 -6.98 -3.84
C LEU A 160 6.54 -7.84 -4.75
N THR A 161 7.80 -8.09 -4.36
CA THR A 161 8.70 -8.97 -5.14
C THR A 161 8.15 -10.40 -5.23
N GLN A 162 7.64 -10.96 -4.14
CA GLN A 162 6.99 -12.28 -4.15
C GLN A 162 5.74 -12.32 -5.03
N LEU A 163 5.05 -11.20 -5.18
CA LEU A 163 3.89 -11.05 -6.07
C LEU A 163 4.29 -10.88 -7.56
N GLY A 164 5.59 -10.85 -7.87
CA GLY A 164 6.11 -10.78 -9.23
C GLY A 164 6.49 -9.36 -9.70
N VAL A 165 6.46 -8.36 -8.82
CA VAL A 165 6.96 -7.01 -9.13
C VAL A 165 8.49 -7.04 -9.06
N PRO A 166 9.22 -6.64 -10.13
CA PRO A 166 10.67 -6.63 -10.12
C PRO A 166 11.24 -5.71 -9.03
N ALA A 167 12.25 -6.17 -8.29
CA ALA A 167 12.82 -5.42 -7.18
C ALA A 167 13.38 -4.05 -7.60
N GLU A 168 13.92 -3.95 -8.80
CA GLU A 168 14.44 -2.70 -9.40
C GLU A 168 13.33 -1.69 -9.76
N GLN A 169 12.08 -2.11 -9.77
CA GLN A 169 10.91 -1.25 -9.99
C GLN A 169 10.23 -0.81 -8.68
N ILE A 170 10.81 -1.14 -7.51
CA ILE A 170 10.29 -0.79 -6.19
C ILE A 170 11.21 0.27 -5.54
N ALA A 171 10.66 1.48 -5.26
CA ALA A 171 11.36 2.61 -4.67
C ALA A 171 10.91 2.89 -3.22
#